data_bd084e64fb1bb48b06b97c160b78243a
#
_entry.id   bd084e64fb1bb48b06b97c160b78243a
#
_cell.length_a   1.000
_cell.length_b   1.000
_cell.length_c   1.000
_cell.angle_alpha   90.00
_cell.angle_beta   90.00
_cell.angle_gamma   90.00
#
_symmetry.space_group_name_H-M   'P 1'
#
loop_
_entity.id
_entity.type
_entity.pdbx_description
1 polymer ?
#
loop_
_entity_poly.entity_id
_entity_poly.type
_entity_poly.pdbx_seq_one_letter_code
_entity_poly.pdbx_strand_id
1 'polypeptide(L)'
;MGHSVEHKIVDLSSAMSSFASALTDTSTDVPQGHYEEEQMKQTVVPNRNAIFTSILYGHALSISTVEDCDVSLALGVHSGDHAIYPDCRPEFYSHLMHALDAGNWGSERISINLPYIDVDKEGILRDALSSCYTLGLDFDIVFANTNTSYSPDSQGRSSGKTGSDVERILAFNAIGRKDPVEYVDEWNTVLERALKIESEYEALQ
;
A
#
# COMPACT_ATOMS: atom_id res chain seq x y z
N MET A 1 -4.79 -18.36 -19.91
CA MET A 1 -6.21 -18.32 -19.50
C MET A 1 -6.41 -17.00 -18.78
N GLY A 2 -7.33 -16.13 -19.24
CA GLY A 2 -7.64 -14.89 -18.51
C GLY A 2 -8.49 -15.26 -17.28
N HIS A 3 -7.99 -14.94 -16.10
CA HIS A 3 -8.82 -14.99 -14.90
C HIS A 3 -9.71 -13.75 -14.90
N SER A 4 -11.03 -13.94 -14.79
CA SER A 4 -11.96 -12.83 -14.54
C SER A 4 -11.94 -12.52 -13.04
N VAL A 5 -11.59 -11.28 -12.70
CA VAL A 5 -11.66 -10.76 -11.34
C VAL A 5 -12.78 -9.73 -11.31
N GLU A 6 -13.74 -9.89 -10.39
CA GLU A 6 -14.76 -8.87 -10.17
C GLU A 6 -14.10 -7.63 -9.57
N HIS A 7 -14.41 -6.46 -10.12
CA HIS A 7 -13.92 -5.19 -9.62
C HIS A 7 -15.09 -4.32 -9.15
N LYS A 8 -15.04 -3.90 -7.88
CA LYS A 8 -16.04 -3.01 -7.29
C LYS A 8 -15.37 -1.73 -6.78
N ILE A 9 -15.92 -0.59 -7.17
CA ILE A 9 -15.47 0.73 -6.72
C ILE A 9 -16.41 1.23 -5.62
N VAL A 10 -15.84 1.66 -4.48
CA VAL A 10 -16.54 2.33 -3.39
C VAL A 10 -15.96 3.72 -3.25
N ASP A 11 -16.74 4.75 -3.55
CA ASP A 11 -16.29 6.15 -3.43
C ASP A 11 -16.46 6.63 -1.99
N LEU A 12 -15.34 6.94 -1.33
CA LEU A 12 -15.26 7.48 0.02
C LEU A 12 -14.76 8.92 0.06
N SER A 13 -14.57 9.56 -1.10
CA SER A 13 -13.97 10.90 -1.23
C SER A 13 -14.60 11.93 -0.30
N SER A 14 -15.94 11.98 -0.25
CA SER A 14 -16.67 12.92 0.61
C SER A 14 -16.44 12.69 2.10
N ALA A 15 -16.35 11.45 2.55
CA ALA A 15 -16.08 11.13 3.95
C ALA A 15 -14.62 11.43 4.32
N MET A 16 -13.69 11.01 3.45
CA MET A 16 -12.25 11.14 3.70
C MET A 16 -11.75 12.58 3.61
N SER A 17 -12.40 13.45 2.85
CA SER A 17 -12.05 14.88 2.75
C SER A 17 -12.23 15.67 4.05
N SER A 18 -12.93 15.12 5.04
CA SER A 18 -13.07 15.73 6.37
C SER A 18 -11.91 15.39 7.32
N PHE A 19 -10.99 14.52 6.94
CA PHE A 19 -9.87 14.11 7.77
C PHE A 19 -8.63 14.96 7.51
N ALA A 20 -7.93 15.37 8.56
CA ALA A 20 -6.73 16.19 8.46
C ALA A 20 -5.51 15.34 8.08
N SER A 21 -5.03 15.48 6.86
CA SER A 21 -3.83 14.83 6.34
C SER A 21 -3.33 15.54 5.09
N ALA A 22 -2.04 15.54 4.83
CA ALA A 22 -1.48 16.02 3.55
C ALA A 22 -1.97 15.23 2.32
N LEU A 23 -2.61 14.08 2.52
CA LEU A 23 -3.21 13.29 1.43
C LEU A 23 -4.69 13.62 1.17
N THR A 24 -5.34 14.35 2.07
CA THR A 24 -6.75 14.74 1.96
C THR A 24 -6.95 16.24 1.86
N ASP A 25 -5.96 17.03 2.25
CA ASP A 25 -5.94 18.49 2.15
C ASP A 25 -5.03 18.94 1.00
N THR A 26 -5.63 19.39 -0.10
CA THR A 26 -4.92 19.85 -1.30
C THR A 26 -4.14 21.15 -1.10
N SER A 27 -4.30 21.83 0.05
CA SER A 27 -3.54 23.03 0.40
C SER A 27 -2.22 22.72 1.11
N THR A 28 -2.00 21.47 1.50
CA THR A 28 -0.80 21.02 2.20
C THR A 28 0.09 20.20 1.27
N ASP A 29 1.35 20.58 1.14
CA ASP A 29 2.31 19.83 0.33
C ASP A 29 2.60 18.47 0.95
N VAL A 30 2.69 17.44 0.10
CA VAL A 30 3.11 16.10 0.54
C VAL A 30 4.60 16.15 0.89
N PRO A 31 5.01 15.68 2.09
CA PRO A 31 6.40 15.71 2.51
C PRO A 31 7.28 14.84 1.59
N GLN A 32 8.53 15.27 1.43
CA GLN A 32 9.55 14.60 0.63
C GLN A 32 10.68 14.11 1.56
N GLY A 33 11.42 13.08 1.14
CA GLY A 33 12.54 12.54 1.89
C GLY A 33 12.38 11.05 2.21
N HIS A 34 13.09 10.58 3.25
CA HIS A 34 13.03 9.17 3.66
C HIS A 34 11.67 8.83 4.29
N TYR A 35 11.20 7.60 4.03
CA TYR A 35 9.86 7.16 4.41
C TYR A 35 9.62 7.15 5.93
N GLU A 36 10.65 6.88 6.75
CA GLU A 36 10.55 6.81 8.20
C GLU A 36 10.79 8.15 8.93
N GLU A 37 11.01 9.24 8.19
CA GLU A 37 11.18 10.55 8.81
C GLU A 37 9.89 11.06 9.47
N GLU A 38 10.04 11.76 10.60
CA GLU A 38 8.94 12.27 11.43
C GLU A 38 7.89 13.05 10.62
N GLN A 39 8.32 13.82 9.63
CA GLN A 39 7.44 14.61 8.76
C GLN A 39 6.45 13.75 7.96
N MET A 40 6.77 12.47 7.70
CA MET A 40 5.88 11.55 6.99
C MET A 40 4.58 11.27 7.75
N LYS A 41 4.52 11.53 9.07
CA LYS A 41 3.29 11.46 9.85
C LYS A 41 2.19 12.40 9.34
N GLN A 42 2.53 13.44 8.58
CA GLN A 42 1.56 14.32 7.93
C GLN A 42 0.74 13.60 6.84
N THR A 43 1.22 12.47 6.34
CA THR A 43 0.50 11.64 5.36
C THR A 43 -0.47 10.64 6.00
N VAL A 44 -0.46 10.53 7.32
CA VAL A 44 -1.41 9.65 8.03
C VAL A 44 -2.82 10.20 7.90
N VAL A 45 -3.69 9.44 7.27
CA VAL A 45 -5.13 9.72 7.22
C VAL A 45 -5.79 8.99 8.39
N PRO A 46 -6.40 9.70 9.36
CA PRO A 46 -6.95 9.08 10.55
C PRO A 46 -7.91 7.93 10.24
N ASN A 47 -7.72 6.77 10.87
CA ASN A 47 -8.58 5.59 10.73
C ASN A 47 -8.71 5.01 9.30
N ARG A 48 -7.88 5.38 8.35
CA ARG A 48 -8.02 4.96 6.96
C ARG A 48 -8.13 3.44 6.81
N ASN A 49 -7.19 2.70 7.40
CA ASN A 49 -7.16 1.24 7.27
C ASN A 49 -8.29 0.56 8.03
N ALA A 50 -8.76 1.12 9.17
CA ALA A 50 -9.94 0.64 9.87
C ALA A 50 -11.20 0.79 9.00
N ILE A 51 -11.38 1.94 8.37
CA ILE A 51 -12.52 2.22 7.48
C ILE A 51 -12.52 1.27 6.28
N PHE A 52 -11.38 1.12 5.59
CA PHE A 52 -11.27 0.24 4.43
C PHE A 52 -11.52 -1.21 4.80
N THR A 53 -10.92 -1.68 5.91
CA THR A 53 -11.11 -3.05 6.39
C THR A 53 -12.56 -3.30 6.81
N SER A 54 -13.20 -2.34 7.48
CA SER A 54 -14.61 -2.48 7.91
C SER A 54 -15.57 -2.60 6.72
N ILE A 55 -15.35 -1.81 5.66
CA ILE A 55 -16.16 -1.90 4.43
C ILE A 55 -15.93 -3.24 3.73
N LEU A 56 -14.67 -3.65 3.61
CA LEU A 56 -14.31 -4.93 3.00
C LEU A 56 -14.88 -6.11 3.79
N TYR A 57 -14.83 -6.05 5.13
CA TYR A 57 -15.39 -7.06 6.02
C TYR A 57 -16.91 -7.19 5.86
N GLY A 58 -17.64 -6.08 5.81
CA GLY A 58 -19.09 -6.08 5.57
C GLY A 58 -19.45 -6.67 4.20
N HIS A 59 -18.62 -6.41 3.18
CA HIS A 59 -18.78 -7.01 1.87
C HIS A 59 -18.51 -8.52 1.89
N ALA A 60 -17.47 -8.97 2.60
CA ALA A 60 -17.15 -10.38 2.78
C ALA A 60 -18.26 -11.15 3.49
N LEU A 61 -18.84 -10.59 4.57
CA LEU A 61 -20.00 -11.16 5.24
C LEU A 61 -21.19 -11.32 4.29
N SER A 62 -21.42 -10.34 3.43
CA SER A 62 -22.50 -10.38 2.44
C SER A 62 -22.28 -11.49 1.41
N ILE A 63 -21.06 -11.66 0.90
CA ILE A 63 -20.70 -12.76 0.00
C ILE A 63 -20.88 -14.10 0.71
N SER A 64 -20.29 -14.23 1.91
CA SER A 64 -20.37 -15.46 2.70
C SER A 64 -21.82 -15.90 2.94
N THR A 65 -22.70 -14.95 3.23
CA THR A 65 -24.13 -15.23 3.48
C THR A 65 -24.87 -15.62 2.19
N VAL A 66 -24.60 -14.94 1.08
CA VAL A 66 -25.33 -15.17 -0.19
C VAL A 66 -24.85 -16.44 -0.90
N GLU A 67 -23.54 -16.67 -0.89
CA GLU A 67 -22.92 -17.78 -1.62
C GLU A 67 -22.66 -19.02 -0.74
N ASP A 68 -22.98 -18.94 0.56
CA ASP A 68 -22.78 -20.00 1.55
C ASP A 68 -21.33 -20.53 1.56
N CYS A 69 -20.35 -19.63 1.59
CA CYS A 69 -18.93 -19.96 1.54
C CYS A 69 -18.11 -19.22 2.60
N ASP A 70 -16.90 -19.72 2.90
CA ASP A 70 -15.92 -19.02 3.70
C ASP A 70 -15.22 -17.96 2.83
N VAL A 71 -14.90 -16.79 3.42
CA VAL A 71 -14.27 -15.68 2.71
C VAL A 71 -12.98 -15.26 3.42
N SER A 72 -11.92 -15.10 2.66
CA SER A 72 -10.66 -14.56 3.17
C SER A 72 -10.43 -13.14 2.61
N LEU A 73 -10.24 -12.18 3.51
CA LEU A 73 -9.83 -10.82 3.17
C LEU A 73 -8.31 -10.79 3.00
N ALA A 74 -7.81 -10.18 1.94
CA ALA A 74 -6.38 -9.96 1.76
C ALA A 74 -6.06 -8.46 1.73
N LEU A 75 -5.09 -8.03 2.55
CA LEU A 75 -4.60 -6.65 2.59
C LEU A 75 -3.09 -6.63 2.35
N GLY A 76 -2.64 -5.68 1.54
CA GLY A 76 -1.24 -5.53 1.15
C GLY A 76 -0.42 -4.64 2.10
N VAL A 77 -0.76 -4.60 3.39
CA VAL A 77 0.05 -3.89 4.40
C VAL A 77 1.39 -4.58 4.60
N HIS A 78 2.45 -3.80 4.83
CA HIS A 78 3.81 -4.32 4.89
C HIS A 78 4.63 -3.68 6.02
N SER A 79 5.79 -4.28 6.34
CA SER A 79 6.60 -3.88 7.49
C SER A 79 7.17 -2.46 7.38
N GLY A 80 7.48 -1.97 6.18
CA GLY A 80 7.97 -0.61 5.95
C GLY A 80 7.02 0.48 6.44
N ASP A 81 5.73 0.19 6.52
CA ASP A 81 4.72 1.14 7.01
C ASP A 81 4.69 1.28 8.54
N HIS A 82 5.25 0.33 9.30
CA HIS A 82 5.05 0.23 10.76
C HIS A 82 5.60 1.42 11.55
N ALA A 83 6.64 2.09 11.06
CA ALA A 83 7.24 3.24 11.75
C ALA A 83 6.29 4.44 11.77
N ILE A 84 5.58 4.69 10.67
CA ILE A 84 4.78 5.90 10.44
C ILE A 84 3.28 5.65 10.66
N TYR A 85 2.78 4.47 10.23
CA TYR A 85 1.35 4.16 10.24
C TYR A 85 1.01 3.12 11.32
N PRO A 86 0.50 3.55 12.50
CA PRO A 86 0.12 2.61 13.56
C PRO A 86 -0.93 1.58 13.13
N ASP A 87 -1.79 1.96 12.18
CA ASP A 87 -2.84 1.13 11.59
C ASP A 87 -2.34 0.17 10.49
N CYS A 88 -1.02 0.04 10.33
CA CYS A 88 -0.38 -1.01 9.52
C CYS A 88 0.28 -2.11 10.37
N ARG A 89 0.24 -2.02 11.70
CA ARG A 89 0.92 -2.95 12.61
C ARG A 89 0.10 -4.23 12.88
N PRO A 90 0.75 -5.37 13.19
CA PRO A 90 0.07 -6.63 13.49
C PRO A 90 -0.97 -6.51 14.62
N GLU A 91 -0.62 -5.80 15.70
CA GLU A 91 -1.51 -5.62 16.85
C GLU A 91 -2.80 -4.89 16.48
N PHE A 92 -2.72 -3.90 15.58
CA PHE A 92 -3.89 -3.18 15.11
C PHE A 92 -4.88 -4.12 14.43
N TYR A 93 -4.42 -4.97 13.51
CA TYR A 93 -5.30 -5.92 12.81
C TYR A 93 -5.85 -7.00 13.74
N SER A 94 -5.05 -7.46 14.71
CA SER A 94 -5.53 -8.38 15.74
C SER A 94 -6.71 -7.79 16.51
N HIS A 95 -6.60 -6.55 16.98
CA HIS A 95 -7.68 -5.88 17.72
C HIS A 95 -8.89 -5.54 16.84
N LEU A 96 -8.65 -5.08 15.62
CA LEU A 96 -9.71 -4.74 14.67
C LEU A 96 -10.55 -5.97 14.32
N MET A 97 -9.90 -7.09 14.01
CA MET A 97 -10.62 -8.32 13.70
C MET A 97 -11.44 -8.82 14.89
N HIS A 98 -10.88 -8.81 16.11
CA HIS A 98 -11.67 -9.14 17.31
C HIS A 98 -12.92 -8.27 17.48
N ALA A 99 -12.81 -6.98 17.19
CA ALA A 99 -13.96 -6.07 17.28
C ALA A 99 -15.00 -6.36 16.20
N LEU A 100 -14.57 -6.61 14.97
CA LEU A 100 -15.45 -6.96 13.86
C LEU A 100 -16.15 -8.32 14.09
N ASP A 101 -15.42 -9.30 14.61
CA ASP A 101 -15.95 -10.62 14.93
C ASP A 101 -17.01 -10.53 16.05
N ALA A 102 -16.75 -9.77 17.10
CA ALA A 102 -17.68 -9.59 18.20
C ALA A 102 -18.94 -8.79 17.81
N GLY A 103 -18.85 -7.98 16.76
CA GLY A 103 -19.91 -7.08 16.29
C GLY A 103 -20.82 -7.68 15.21
N ASN A 104 -20.54 -8.89 14.72
CA ASN A 104 -21.25 -9.43 13.55
C ASN A 104 -21.60 -10.92 13.71
N TRP A 105 -22.79 -11.29 13.23
CA TRP A 105 -23.15 -12.69 13.05
C TRP A 105 -22.49 -13.28 11.81
N GLY A 106 -22.07 -14.55 11.85
CA GLY A 106 -21.43 -15.24 10.73
C GLY A 106 -19.95 -14.90 10.55
N SER A 107 -19.35 -14.22 11.53
CA SER A 107 -17.94 -13.83 11.53
C SER A 107 -16.98 -15.01 11.52
N GLU A 108 -17.40 -16.18 12.02
CA GLU A 108 -16.60 -17.41 12.03
C GLU A 108 -16.21 -17.91 10.64
N ARG A 109 -16.86 -17.40 9.59
CA ARG A 109 -16.58 -17.73 8.18
C ARG A 109 -15.66 -16.71 7.49
N ILE A 110 -15.28 -15.66 8.20
CA ILE A 110 -14.43 -14.58 7.66
C ILE A 110 -13.03 -14.70 8.26
N SER A 111 -12.02 -14.74 7.42
CA SER A 111 -10.62 -14.72 7.83
C SER A 111 -9.90 -13.52 7.23
N ILE A 112 -8.78 -13.11 7.85
CA ILE A 112 -7.89 -12.09 7.30
C ILE A 112 -6.55 -12.71 6.90
N ASN A 113 -6.05 -12.33 5.73
CA ASN A 113 -4.74 -12.68 5.22
C ASN A 113 -3.91 -11.41 5.04
N LEU A 114 -2.79 -11.29 5.75
CA LEU A 114 -1.86 -10.18 5.70
C LEU A 114 -0.49 -10.71 5.23
N PRO A 115 -0.35 -11.07 3.95
CA PRO A 115 0.81 -11.84 3.47
C PRO A 115 2.14 -11.11 3.61
N TYR A 116 2.12 -9.78 3.74
CA TYR A 116 3.32 -8.94 3.77
C TYR A 116 3.50 -8.18 5.08
N ILE A 117 2.75 -8.51 6.13
CA ILE A 117 2.76 -7.76 7.39
C ILE A 117 4.17 -7.65 8.01
N ASP A 118 5.00 -8.67 7.83
CA ASP A 118 6.39 -8.74 8.31
C ASP A 118 7.41 -8.69 7.16
N VAL A 119 6.99 -8.26 5.97
CA VAL A 119 7.81 -8.23 4.75
C VAL A 119 7.93 -6.81 4.25
N ASP A 120 9.10 -6.41 3.80
CA ASP A 120 9.35 -5.11 3.17
C ASP A 120 8.97 -5.08 1.68
N LYS A 121 9.14 -3.92 1.04
CA LYS A 121 8.81 -3.73 -0.36
C LYS A 121 9.69 -4.54 -1.31
N GLU A 122 10.94 -4.83 -0.93
CA GLU A 122 11.82 -5.73 -1.68
C GLU A 122 11.24 -7.16 -1.70
N GLY A 123 10.85 -7.67 -0.54
CA GLY A 123 10.24 -8.99 -0.42
C GLY A 123 8.93 -9.11 -1.20
N ILE A 124 8.11 -8.06 -1.21
CA ILE A 124 6.89 -7.98 -2.04
C ILE A 124 7.25 -8.11 -3.54
N LEU A 125 8.27 -7.39 -4.01
CA LEU A 125 8.68 -7.47 -5.41
C LEU A 125 9.24 -8.85 -5.79
N ARG A 126 9.96 -9.50 -4.89
CA ARG A 126 10.47 -10.88 -5.08
C ARG A 126 9.33 -11.90 -5.17
N ASP A 127 8.33 -11.79 -4.29
CA ASP A 127 7.13 -12.62 -4.37
C ASP A 127 6.35 -12.37 -5.65
N ALA A 128 6.19 -11.11 -6.05
CA ALA A 128 5.52 -10.74 -7.28
C ALA A 128 6.22 -11.30 -8.54
N LEU A 129 7.56 -11.33 -8.58
CA LEU A 129 8.31 -11.98 -9.66
C LEU A 129 7.96 -13.47 -9.76
N SER A 130 7.92 -14.17 -8.62
CA SER A 130 7.56 -15.60 -8.55
C SER A 130 6.11 -15.84 -8.96
N SER A 131 5.22 -15.01 -8.47
CA SER A 131 3.78 -15.08 -8.76
C SER A 131 3.47 -14.80 -10.23
N CYS A 132 4.07 -13.76 -10.82
CA CYS A 132 3.94 -13.47 -12.24
C CYS A 132 4.45 -14.63 -13.11
N TYR A 133 5.61 -15.19 -12.76
CA TYR A 133 6.13 -16.36 -13.47
C TYR A 133 5.15 -17.55 -13.41
N THR A 134 4.64 -17.85 -12.23
CA THR A 134 3.70 -18.98 -12.01
C THR A 134 2.39 -18.79 -12.77
N LEU A 135 1.90 -17.55 -12.85
CA LEU A 135 0.63 -17.21 -13.50
C LEU A 135 0.80 -16.93 -15.01
N GLY A 136 2.02 -16.91 -15.54
CA GLY A 136 2.30 -16.58 -16.93
C GLY A 136 2.03 -15.10 -17.25
N LEU A 137 2.20 -14.21 -16.27
CA LEU A 137 2.04 -12.76 -16.41
C LEU A 137 3.40 -12.11 -16.65
N ASP A 138 3.38 -11.01 -17.40
CA ASP A 138 4.57 -10.16 -17.57
C ASP A 138 4.69 -9.21 -16.37
N PHE A 139 5.77 -9.34 -15.61
CA PHE A 139 6.02 -8.55 -14.40
C PHE A 139 6.09 -7.05 -14.70
N ASP A 140 6.75 -6.64 -15.78
CA ASP A 140 6.90 -5.22 -16.11
C ASP A 140 5.56 -4.61 -16.55
N ILE A 141 4.73 -5.35 -17.26
CA ILE A 141 3.37 -4.92 -17.60
C ILE A 141 2.52 -4.78 -16.33
N VAL A 142 2.59 -5.73 -15.41
CA VAL A 142 1.84 -5.66 -14.13
C VAL A 142 2.26 -4.41 -13.36
N PHE A 143 3.57 -4.20 -13.16
CA PHE A 143 4.06 -3.09 -12.34
C PHE A 143 3.98 -1.73 -13.03
N ALA A 144 4.00 -1.65 -14.36
CA ALA A 144 3.73 -0.41 -15.09
C ALA A 144 2.32 0.14 -14.85
N ASN A 145 1.38 -0.72 -14.42
CA ASN A 145 0.00 -0.35 -14.07
C ASN A 145 -0.22 -0.10 -12.57
N THR A 146 0.87 0.02 -11.78
CA THR A 146 0.80 0.36 -10.36
C THR A 146 1.43 1.74 -10.13
N ASN A 147 0.95 2.47 -9.12
CA ASN A 147 1.57 3.73 -8.70
C ASN A 147 1.50 3.84 -7.18
N THR A 148 2.63 4.21 -6.55
CA THR A 148 2.73 4.45 -5.11
C THR A 148 3.00 5.91 -4.78
N SER A 149 3.20 6.77 -5.77
CA SER A 149 3.49 8.18 -5.55
C SER A 149 2.31 8.91 -4.89
N TYR A 150 2.58 9.61 -3.81
CA TYR A 150 1.60 10.49 -3.17
C TYR A 150 1.50 11.86 -3.84
N SER A 151 2.41 12.19 -4.77
CA SER A 151 2.43 13.46 -5.50
C SER A 151 2.78 13.21 -6.98
N PRO A 152 1.93 12.47 -7.72
CA PRO A 152 2.12 12.30 -9.16
C PRO A 152 1.83 13.64 -9.88
N ASP A 153 2.44 13.82 -11.05
CA ASP A 153 2.13 14.97 -11.90
C ASP A 153 0.76 14.83 -12.60
N SER A 154 0.38 15.83 -13.39
CA SER A 154 -0.90 15.83 -14.11
C SER A 154 -1.04 14.73 -15.18
N GLN A 155 0.07 14.04 -15.51
CA GLN A 155 0.11 12.90 -16.44
C GLN A 155 0.14 11.56 -15.68
N GLY A 156 0.12 11.59 -14.34
CA GLY A 156 0.18 10.41 -13.48
C GLY A 156 1.59 9.87 -13.25
N ARG A 157 2.65 10.59 -13.70
CA ARG A 157 4.03 10.16 -13.51
C ARG A 157 4.47 10.41 -12.06
N SER A 158 5.21 9.46 -11.49
CA SER A 158 5.74 9.55 -10.13
C SER A 158 6.78 10.66 -10.00
N SER A 159 6.73 11.41 -8.90
CA SER A 159 7.68 12.51 -8.66
C SER A 159 9.10 12.01 -8.37
N GLY A 160 9.25 10.80 -7.84
CA GLY A 160 10.52 10.25 -7.37
C GLY A 160 11.07 10.96 -6.11
N LYS A 161 10.21 11.64 -5.33
CA LYS A 161 10.62 12.50 -4.20
C LYS A 161 9.89 12.21 -2.90
N THR A 162 8.67 11.70 -2.96
CA THR A 162 7.91 11.34 -1.75
C THR A 162 8.53 10.10 -1.10
N GLY A 163 8.33 9.91 0.20
CA GLY A 163 8.86 8.74 0.89
C GLY A 163 8.44 7.42 0.23
N SER A 164 7.19 7.32 -0.23
CA SER A 164 6.69 6.14 -0.95
C SER A 164 7.37 5.93 -2.32
N ASP A 165 7.78 7.02 -3.01
CA ASP A 165 8.59 6.92 -4.23
C ASP A 165 9.99 6.39 -3.91
N VAL A 166 10.64 6.96 -2.89
CA VAL A 166 12.01 6.59 -2.47
C VAL A 166 12.06 5.10 -2.12
N GLU A 167 11.17 4.65 -1.25
CA GLU A 167 11.09 3.24 -0.84
C GLU A 167 10.86 2.31 -2.04
N ARG A 168 9.99 2.68 -2.98
CA ARG A 168 9.74 1.90 -4.19
C ARG A 168 10.96 1.82 -5.10
N ILE A 169 11.64 2.94 -5.33
CA ILE A 169 12.86 3.02 -6.15
C ILE A 169 13.95 2.13 -5.56
N LEU A 170 14.17 2.20 -4.25
CA LEU A 170 15.17 1.39 -3.55
C LEU A 170 14.83 -0.11 -3.63
N ALA A 171 13.56 -0.49 -3.49
CA ALA A 171 13.13 -1.87 -3.61
C ALA A 171 13.37 -2.44 -5.03
N PHE A 172 13.06 -1.68 -6.09
CA PHE A 172 13.38 -2.09 -7.46
C PHE A 172 14.89 -2.20 -7.70
N ASN A 173 15.69 -1.27 -7.16
CA ASN A 173 17.15 -1.34 -7.24
C ASN A 173 17.69 -2.59 -6.53
N ALA A 174 17.16 -2.94 -5.35
CA ALA A 174 17.58 -4.10 -4.56
C ALA A 174 17.35 -5.44 -5.30
N ILE A 175 16.31 -5.53 -6.12
CA ILE A 175 16.07 -6.70 -6.97
C ILE A 175 16.79 -6.63 -8.33
N GLY A 176 17.64 -5.60 -8.55
CA GLY A 176 18.43 -5.44 -9.78
C GLY A 176 17.60 -5.06 -11.01
N ARG A 177 16.47 -4.40 -10.84
CA ARG A 177 15.57 -4.01 -11.95
C ARG A 177 15.32 -2.50 -11.94
N LYS A 178 15.03 -1.97 -13.13
CA LYS A 178 14.44 -0.64 -13.27
C LYS A 178 12.93 -0.77 -12.98
N ASP A 179 12.38 0.20 -12.26
CA ASP A 179 10.92 0.30 -12.10
C ASP A 179 10.25 0.62 -13.45
N PRO A 180 9.25 -0.14 -13.87
CA PRO A 180 8.58 0.09 -15.14
C PRO A 180 7.61 1.28 -15.16
N VAL A 181 7.29 1.91 -14.01
CA VAL A 181 6.45 3.12 -14.02
C VAL A 181 7.22 4.32 -14.59
N GLU A 182 6.48 5.30 -15.10
CA GLU A 182 7.07 6.56 -15.54
C GLU A 182 7.32 7.50 -14.36
N TYR A 183 8.52 8.07 -14.33
CA TYR A 183 8.91 9.15 -13.43
C TYR A 183 9.00 10.47 -14.20
N VAL A 184 8.88 11.60 -13.47
CA VAL A 184 9.07 12.95 -14.04
C VAL A 184 10.51 13.12 -14.51
N ASP A 185 11.48 12.62 -13.73
CA ASP A 185 12.90 12.61 -14.06
C ASP A 185 13.32 11.23 -14.61
N GLU A 186 14.45 11.16 -15.30
CA GLU A 186 15.05 9.93 -15.77
C GLU A 186 15.39 8.96 -14.60
N TRP A 187 15.29 7.66 -14.85
CA TRP A 187 15.49 6.60 -13.85
C TRP A 187 16.81 6.79 -13.05
N ASN A 188 17.92 7.03 -13.72
CA ASN A 188 19.20 7.19 -13.03
C ASN A 188 19.18 8.36 -12.06
N THR A 189 18.52 9.47 -12.42
CA THR A 189 18.39 10.66 -11.57
C THR A 189 17.53 10.37 -10.33
N VAL A 190 16.40 9.68 -10.48
CA VAL A 190 15.55 9.32 -9.32
C VAL A 190 16.24 8.30 -8.43
N LEU A 191 16.97 7.35 -9.00
CA LEU A 191 17.74 6.35 -8.27
C LEU A 191 18.88 6.98 -7.45
N GLU A 192 19.68 7.87 -8.08
CA GLU A 192 20.76 8.60 -7.37
C GLU A 192 20.21 9.42 -6.20
N ARG A 193 19.05 10.05 -6.41
CA ARG A 193 18.35 10.81 -5.35
C ARG A 193 17.90 9.88 -4.22
N ALA A 194 17.28 8.75 -4.53
CA ALA A 194 16.82 7.80 -3.53
C ALA A 194 17.97 7.21 -2.71
N LEU A 195 19.05 6.79 -3.36
CA LEU A 195 20.24 6.28 -2.69
C LEU A 195 20.90 7.35 -1.78
N LYS A 196 20.90 8.62 -2.20
CA LYS A 196 21.40 9.70 -1.38
C LYS A 196 20.54 9.92 -0.12
N ILE A 197 19.20 9.94 -0.27
CA ILE A 197 18.26 10.08 0.85
C ILE A 197 18.46 8.95 1.85
N GLU A 198 18.57 7.69 1.38
CA GLU A 198 18.83 6.51 2.22
C GLU A 198 20.14 6.67 3.01
N SER A 199 21.23 6.99 2.31
CA SER A 199 22.54 7.18 2.95
C SER A 199 22.55 8.31 3.98
N GLU A 200 21.84 9.42 3.71
CA GLU A 200 21.70 10.52 4.66
C GLU A 200 20.89 10.12 5.90
N TYR A 201 19.84 9.33 5.72
CA TYR A 201 19.02 8.80 6.82
C TYR A 201 19.81 7.82 7.69
N GLU A 202 20.51 6.86 7.09
CA GLU A 202 21.39 5.92 7.81
C GLU A 202 22.49 6.61 8.62
N ALA A 203 23.02 7.72 8.12
CA ALA A 203 24.06 8.49 8.82
C ALA A 203 23.54 9.26 10.05
N LEU A 204 22.22 9.39 10.21
CA LEU A 204 21.58 10.06 11.35
C LEU A 204 21.16 9.09 12.47
N GLN A 205 21.23 7.78 12.22
CA GLN A 205 20.91 6.71 13.15
C GLN A 205 22.14 6.27 13.97
#